data_a68767cadf5bba0c42c3f5b84dce1c49
#
_entry.id   a68767cadf5bba0c42c3f5b84dce1c49
#
_cell.length_a   1.000
_cell.length_b   1.000
_cell.length_c   1.000
_cell.angle_alpha   90.00
_cell.angle_beta   90.00
_cell.angle_gamma   90.00
#
_symmetry.space_group_name_H-M   'P 1'
#
loop_
_entity.id
_entity.type
_entity.pdbx_description
1 polymer ?
#
loop_
_entity_poly.entity_id
_entity_poly.type
_entity_poly.pdbx_seq_one_letter_code
_entity_poly.pdbx_strand_id
1 'polypeptide(L)'
;MRRHARKLEACHHRPFWRFLRRFGVDPTGHGWDGWLHTERPPKELEAEALGDAAMLQMIGVTSAEFARRLKNPLATIFRWAHSAGDPNSRPWRSRDFEGLCYTPLSTCGRRRIGSRERLLQVRGKHADRLHIECNALATRVLFDAEGTACGVEYLKGARLYRAHANPSAARGERCEVRARREVILCGGAFNTPQLLMLSGIGSAEQLRRHGIEVRVDLPGVGRNLQDRYEVAVTYRMRGPWKILEGARFERGDPVWQRWHRQKEGLYASNGAALAFVRRSAPNIPDPDIFCMALPAQFDGYYPGFSANLKKYDDRLTWAVLKAHTHNNAGTVTLKSADPLEPPRIDFHYFEEGDDTQGRDLKALVDAIQFIRELNRPLLHCGLLTEEAPGPDALTAPALAEYVRNNAWGHHASCSCPIGLRANGGVVDSSFAVHGVRGLRVVDASVFPRIPGFFLVSAVYMIAEKAAETLLHEARRKST
;
A
#
# COMPACT_ATOMS: atom_id res chain seq x y z
N MET A 1 -9.28 10.59 -12.72
CA MET A 1 -8.85 10.15 -11.38
C MET A 1 -8.82 11.26 -10.32
N ARG A 2 -8.28 12.47 -10.60
CA ARG A 2 -8.23 13.60 -9.60
C ARG A 2 -9.59 13.91 -8.94
N ARG A 3 -10.69 13.88 -9.72
CA ARG A 3 -12.06 14.09 -9.19
C ARG A 3 -12.41 13.05 -8.13
N HIS A 4 -12.08 11.79 -8.38
CA HIS A 4 -12.36 10.69 -7.44
C HIS A 4 -11.50 10.78 -6.18
N ALA A 5 -10.22 11.17 -6.29
CA ALA A 5 -9.37 11.44 -5.12
C ALA A 5 -9.96 12.54 -4.22
N ARG A 6 -10.40 13.66 -4.81
CA ARG A 6 -11.05 14.75 -4.05
C ARG A 6 -12.41 14.36 -3.47
N LYS A 7 -13.17 13.51 -4.17
CA LYS A 7 -14.44 12.96 -3.66
C LYS A 7 -14.22 12.02 -2.48
N LEU A 8 -13.13 11.27 -2.51
CA LEU A 8 -12.78 10.29 -1.48
C LEU A 8 -12.34 10.95 -0.16
N GLU A 9 -11.54 12.03 -0.24
CA GLU A 9 -10.84 12.62 0.90
C GLU A 9 -11.71 13.58 1.73
N ALA A 10 -11.54 13.52 3.07
CA ALA A 10 -11.93 14.55 4.03
C ALA A 10 -10.69 15.05 4.77
N CYS A 11 -10.04 16.09 4.25
CA CYS A 11 -8.81 16.64 4.83
C CYS A 11 -9.11 17.44 6.11
N HIS A 12 -8.47 17.07 7.24
CA HIS A 12 -8.63 17.72 8.54
C HIS A 12 -7.42 18.56 8.96
N HIS A 13 -6.27 18.35 8.36
CA HIS A 13 -5.01 18.99 8.77
C HIS A 13 -4.74 20.35 8.10
N ARG A 14 -5.72 20.87 7.33
CA ARG A 14 -5.64 22.18 6.64
C ARG A 14 -6.86 23.05 6.98
N PRO A 15 -7.11 23.39 8.27
CA PRO A 15 -8.34 24.06 8.69
C PRO A 15 -8.53 25.45 8.06
N PHE A 16 -7.44 26.23 7.89
CA PHE A 16 -7.48 27.53 7.24
C PHE A 16 -8.00 27.43 5.79
N TRP A 17 -7.47 26.52 5.00
CA TRP A 17 -7.91 26.33 3.61
C TRP A 17 -9.31 25.70 3.53
N ARG A 18 -9.66 24.86 4.49
CA ARG A 18 -11.03 24.35 4.62
C ARG A 18 -12.05 25.46 4.88
N PHE A 19 -11.65 26.50 5.62
CA PHE A 19 -12.47 27.69 5.82
C PHE A 19 -12.57 28.53 4.54
N LEU A 20 -11.44 28.86 3.90
CA LEU A 20 -11.41 29.71 2.70
C LEU A 20 -12.10 29.08 1.48
N ARG A 21 -12.14 27.75 1.41
CA ARG A 21 -12.90 27.03 0.39
C ARG A 21 -14.38 27.47 0.32
N ARG A 22 -14.98 27.85 1.42
CA ARG A 22 -16.37 28.34 1.47
C ARG A 22 -16.57 29.60 0.61
N PHE A 23 -15.47 30.29 0.34
CA PHE A 23 -15.40 31.49 -0.51
C PHE A 23 -14.81 31.18 -1.90
N GLY A 24 -14.74 29.90 -2.28
CA GLY A 24 -14.21 29.47 -3.58
C GLY A 24 -12.67 29.40 -3.68
N VAL A 25 -11.93 29.67 -2.59
CA VAL A 25 -10.46 29.66 -2.58
C VAL A 25 -9.91 28.34 -2.06
N ASP A 26 -9.38 27.51 -2.95
CA ASP A 26 -8.71 26.24 -2.58
C ASP A 26 -7.48 25.96 -3.47
N PRO A 27 -6.28 26.43 -3.08
CA PRO A 27 -5.05 26.17 -3.81
C PRO A 27 -4.46 24.77 -3.48
N THR A 28 -4.95 24.09 -2.45
CA THR A 28 -4.33 22.88 -1.92
C THR A 28 -4.59 21.66 -2.79
N GLY A 29 -5.77 21.59 -3.41
CA GLY A 29 -6.21 20.46 -4.21
C GLY A 29 -6.68 19.24 -3.41
N HIS A 30 -6.90 19.39 -2.10
CA HIS A 30 -7.50 18.36 -1.24
C HIS A 30 -9.00 18.15 -1.50
N GLY A 31 -9.51 17.00 -1.04
CA GLY A 31 -10.91 16.74 -0.80
C GLY A 31 -11.31 17.13 0.62
N TRP A 32 -12.58 17.49 0.83
CA TRP A 32 -13.02 18.05 2.12
C TRP A 32 -14.20 17.32 2.75
N ASP A 33 -15.01 16.64 1.93
CA ASP A 33 -16.31 16.07 2.35
C ASP A 33 -16.41 14.57 2.06
N GLY A 34 -15.28 13.92 1.77
CA GLY A 34 -15.22 12.49 1.53
C GLY A 34 -15.36 11.65 2.80
N TRP A 35 -15.33 10.34 2.65
CA TRP A 35 -15.41 9.42 3.77
C TRP A 35 -14.03 9.01 4.30
N LEU A 36 -12.95 9.15 3.53
CA LEU A 36 -11.58 8.88 3.94
C LEU A 36 -11.00 10.11 4.61
N HIS A 37 -11.05 10.12 5.92
CA HIS A 37 -10.49 11.20 6.72
C HIS A 37 -8.96 11.15 6.68
N THR A 38 -8.32 12.31 6.50
CA THR A 38 -6.86 12.46 6.55
C THR A 38 -6.46 13.47 7.62
N GLU A 39 -5.52 13.06 8.48
CA GLU A 39 -4.96 13.86 9.56
C GLU A 39 -3.42 13.85 9.47
N ARG A 40 -2.77 14.79 10.12
CA ARG A 40 -1.32 14.74 10.41
C ARG A 40 -1.11 14.21 11.84
N PRO A 41 0.10 13.74 12.18
CA PRO A 41 0.44 13.40 13.56
C PRO A 41 0.08 14.53 14.54
N PRO A 42 -0.22 14.20 15.81
CA PRO A 42 -0.54 15.20 16.82
C PRO A 42 0.61 16.20 17.02
N LYS A 43 0.29 17.47 17.27
CA LYS A 43 1.29 18.49 17.59
C LYS A 43 2.01 18.21 18.91
N GLU A 44 1.33 17.57 19.83
CA GLU A 44 1.88 17.14 21.12
C GLU A 44 3.00 16.13 20.92
N LEU A 45 2.88 15.23 19.95
CA LEU A 45 3.93 14.29 19.57
C LEU A 45 5.14 15.01 18.92
N GLU A 46 4.88 16.07 18.14
CA GLU A 46 5.97 16.91 17.61
C GLU A 46 6.75 17.57 18.75
N ALA A 47 6.05 18.08 19.78
CA ALA A 47 6.69 18.68 20.96
C ALA A 47 7.47 17.64 21.78
N GLU A 48 6.95 16.42 21.94
CA GLU A 48 7.65 15.31 22.59
C GLU A 48 8.92 14.91 21.84
N ALA A 49 8.84 14.81 20.51
CA ALA A 49 10.00 14.53 19.66
C ALA A 49 11.09 15.61 19.79
N LEU A 50 10.70 16.88 19.91
CA LEU A 50 11.63 17.98 20.18
C LEU A 50 12.21 17.94 21.61
N GLY A 51 11.53 17.30 22.55
CA GLY A 51 12.02 17.04 23.92
C GLY A 51 12.96 15.84 24.03
N ASP A 52 13.10 15.04 22.96
CA ASP A 52 14.08 13.97 22.84
C ASP A 52 15.32 14.49 22.10
N ALA A 53 16.43 14.71 22.83
CA ALA A 53 17.66 15.32 22.28
C ALA A 53 18.24 14.49 21.12
N ALA A 54 18.16 13.15 21.17
CA ALA A 54 18.64 12.27 20.11
C ALA A 54 17.76 12.39 18.86
N MET A 55 16.44 12.46 19.05
CA MET A 55 15.47 12.65 17.95
C MET A 55 15.67 14.02 17.29
N LEU A 56 15.80 15.08 18.10
CA LEU A 56 16.03 16.43 17.59
C LEU A 56 17.33 16.51 16.80
N GLN A 57 18.43 15.94 17.32
CA GLN A 57 19.70 15.90 16.64
C GLN A 57 19.62 15.11 15.33
N MET A 58 18.98 13.94 15.34
CA MET A 58 18.79 13.10 14.15
C MET A 58 17.99 13.86 13.09
N ILE A 59 16.82 14.41 13.43
CA ILE A 59 15.98 15.15 12.49
C ILE A 59 16.72 16.38 11.95
N GLY A 60 17.37 17.17 12.83
CA GLY A 60 18.05 18.40 12.45
C GLY A 60 19.23 18.15 11.50
N VAL A 61 20.12 17.24 11.85
CA VAL A 61 21.29 16.90 11.04
C VAL A 61 20.88 16.29 9.70
N THR A 62 20.00 15.32 9.72
CA THR A 62 19.54 14.65 8.49
C THR A 62 18.82 15.63 7.55
N SER A 63 17.98 16.52 8.09
CA SER A 63 17.30 17.55 7.31
C SER A 63 18.27 18.55 6.69
N ALA A 64 19.29 18.99 7.43
CA ALA A 64 20.34 19.88 6.94
C ALA A 64 21.17 19.21 5.82
N GLU A 65 21.57 17.96 6.03
CA GLU A 65 22.31 17.18 5.03
C GLU A 65 21.49 16.92 3.76
N PHE A 66 20.20 16.66 3.92
CA PHE A 66 19.28 16.55 2.78
C PHE A 66 19.17 17.87 2.01
N ALA A 67 18.98 19.00 2.71
CA ALA A 67 18.85 20.31 2.09
C ALA A 67 20.09 20.73 1.29
N ARG A 68 21.30 20.40 1.77
CA ARG A 68 22.57 20.66 1.06
C ARG A 68 22.67 19.95 -0.30
N ARG A 69 21.95 18.83 -0.47
CA ARG A 69 21.99 18.01 -1.68
C ARG A 69 20.88 18.34 -2.67
N LEU A 70 19.96 19.24 -2.33
CA LEU A 70 18.93 19.69 -3.25
C LEU A 70 19.50 20.53 -4.38
N LYS A 71 19.07 20.27 -5.61
CA LYS A 71 19.47 21.06 -6.80
C LYS A 71 19.04 22.51 -6.69
N ASN A 72 17.89 22.77 -6.09
CA ASN A 72 17.33 24.11 -5.90
C ASN A 72 16.73 24.23 -4.49
N PRO A 73 17.58 24.48 -3.47
CA PRO A 73 17.15 24.46 -2.06
C PRO A 73 16.10 25.57 -1.77
N LEU A 74 16.25 26.76 -2.31
CA LEU A 74 15.34 27.87 -2.05
C LEU A 74 13.92 27.58 -2.60
N ALA A 75 13.81 27.11 -3.83
CA ALA A 75 12.53 26.75 -4.41
C ALA A 75 11.86 25.57 -3.65
N THR A 76 12.65 24.62 -3.20
CA THR A 76 12.16 23.49 -2.39
C THR A 76 11.67 23.93 -1.03
N ILE A 77 12.43 24.78 -0.32
CA ILE A 77 12.03 25.36 0.98
C ILE A 77 10.75 26.17 0.81
N PHE A 78 10.67 27.03 -0.22
CA PHE A 78 9.46 27.79 -0.50
C PHE A 78 8.22 26.91 -0.75
N ARG A 79 8.38 25.89 -1.58
CA ARG A 79 7.30 24.91 -1.85
C ARG A 79 6.93 24.12 -0.59
N TRP A 80 7.94 23.73 0.20
CA TRP A 80 7.73 23.03 1.48
C TRP A 80 6.95 23.92 2.46
N ALA A 81 7.34 25.17 2.63
CA ALA A 81 6.64 26.13 3.49
C ALA A 81 5.18 26.33 3.02
N HIS A 82 4.95 26.46 1.72
CA HIS A 82 3.62 26.62 1.14
C HIS A 82 2.74 25.37 1.31
N SER A 83 3.33 24.18 1.19
CA SER A 83 2.64 22.90 1.41
C SER A 83 2.60 22.49 2.88
N ALA A 84 3.40 23.12 3.75
CA ALA A 84 3.68 22.71 5.13
C ALA A 84 4.10 21.22 5.22
N GLY A 85 4.91 20.76 4.26
CA GLY A 85 5.42 19.39 4.22
C GLY A 85 4.39 18.32 3.86
N ASP A 86 3.22 18.70 3.36
CA ASP A 86 2.14 17.77 2.99
C ASP A 86 2.34 17.20 1.58
N PRO A 87 2.67 15.90 1.43
CA PRO A 87 2.96 15.30 0.13
C PRO A 87 1.72 15.16 -0.76
N ASN A 88 0.51 15.29 -0.22
CA ASN A 88 -0.73 15.21 -0.98
C ASN A 88 -1.18 16.57 -1.54
N SER A 89 -0.55 17.66 -1.13
CA SER A 89 -0.92 18.99 -1.56
C SER A 89 -0.48 19.28 -3.00
N ARG A 90 -1.15 20.26 -3.66
CA ARG A 90 -0.90 20.60 -5.06
C ARG A 90 0.56 20.96 -5.39
N PRO A 91 1.33 21.68 -4.55
CA PRO A 91 2.73 21.97 -4.85
C PRO A 91 3.61 20.73 -5.02
N TRP A 92 3.30 19.63 -4.34
CA TRP A 92 4.00 18.36 -4.46
C TRP A 92 3.70 17.59 -5.75
N ARG A 93 2.68 17.99 -6.47
CA ARG A 93 2.29 17.37 -7.76
C ARG A 93 3.09 17.92 -8.94
N SER A 94 3.99 18.89 -8.73
CA SER A 94 4.94 19.29 -9.77
C SER A 94 5.97 18.19 -9.95
N ARG A 95 6.24 17.81 -11.21
CA ARG A 95 7.17 16.73 -11.55
C ARG A 95 8.59 16.93 -10.99
N ASP A 96 8.95 18.17 -10.65
CA ASP A 96 10.30 18.54 -10.20
C ASP A 96 10.45 18.60 -8.68
N PHE A 97 9.47 18.10 -7.91
CA PHE A 97 9.54 18.22 -6.47
C PHE A 97 10.20 17.01 -5.81
N GLU A 98 11.29 17.26 -5.12
CA GLU A 98 11.94 16.38 -4.16
C GLU A 98 11.99 17.10 -2.81
N GLY A 99 11.80 16.40 -1.70
CA GLY A 99 11.81 17.10 -0.42
C GLY A 99 11.42 16.26 0.77
N LEU A 100 11.57 16.88 1.94
CA LEU A 100 11.13 16.35 3.22
C LEU A 100 9.60 16.48 3.33
N CYS A 101 8.95 15.47 3.91
CA CYS A 101 7.52 15.46 4.13
C CYS A 101 7.16 14.76 5.45
N TYR A 102 5.99 15.04 5.96
CA TYR A 102 5.38 14.16 6.95
C TYR A 102 4.55 13.08 6.27
N THR A 103 4.16 12.07 7.05
CA THR A 103 3.32 10.97 6.58
C THR A 103 1.86 11.22 6.99
N PRO A 104 0.95 11.59 6.04
CA PRO A 104 -0.46 11.76 6.35
C PRO A 104 -1.09 10.44 6.83
N LEU A 105 -1.99 10.54 7.80
CA LEU A 105 -2.65 9.41 8.44
C LEU A 105 -4.10 9.28 7.97
N SER A 106 -4.56 8.06 7.69
CA SER A 106 -5.98 7.75 7.46
C SER A 106 -6.68 7.55 8.80
N THR A 107 -6.93 8.65 9.51
CA THR A 107 -7.54 8.67 10.84
C THR A 107 -8.64 9.73 10.95
N CYS A 108 -9.56 9.51 11.88
CA CYS A 108 -10.55 10.48 12.32
C CYS A 108 -10.57 10.51 13.85
N GLY A 109 -10.25 11.65 14.45
CA GLY A 109 -10.07 11.76 15.90
C GLY A 109 -9.02 10.78 16.42
N ARG A 110 -7.90 10.64 15.70
CA ARG A 110 -6.77 9.75 16.03
C ARG A 110 -7.15 8.26 16.06
N ARG A 111 -8.23 7.87 15.42
CA ARG A 111 -8.63 6.47 15.21
C ARG A 111 -8.56 6.13 13.74
N ARG A 112 -8.03 4.96 13.42
CA ARG A 112 -7.91 4.51 12.04
C ARG A 112 -9.28 4.44 11.35
N ILE A 113 -9.33 4.96 10.13
CA ILE A 113 -10.48 4.89 9.22
C ILE A 113 -10.06 4.16 7.96
N GLY A 114 -10.83 3.18 7.57
CA GLY A 114 -10.62 2.40 6.36
C GLY A 114 -11.93 1.84 5.80
N SER A 115 -11.82 0.86 4.90
CA SER A 115 -12.97 0.20 4.27
C SER A 115 -13.88 -0.47 5.30
N ARG A 116 -13.31 -1.07 6.35
CA ARG A 116 -14.10 -1.71 7.42
C ARG A 116 -15.04 -0.70 8.12
N GLU A 117 -14.50 0.42 8.56
CA GLU A 117 -15.27 1.48 9.23
C GLU A 117 -16.34 2.06 8.30
N ARG A 118 -15.99 2.22 6.99
CA ARG A 118 -16.95 2.66 5.97
C ARG A 118 -18.09 1.67 5.77
N LEU A 119 -17.81 0.38 5.67
CA LEU A 119 -18.82 -0.66 5.53
C LEU A 119 -19.75 -0.73 6.76
N LEU A 120 -19.18 -0.69 7.96
CA LEU A 120 -19.98 -0.68 9.20
C LEU A 120 -20.87 0.56 9.31
N GLN A 121 -20.36 1.73 8.92
CA GLN A 121 -21.13 2.97 8.87
C GLN A 121 -22.30 2.87 7.87
N VAL A 122 -22.05 2.33 6.66
CA VAL A 122 -23.10 2.16 5.66
C VAL A 122 -24.13 1.13 6.11
N ARG A 123 -23.69 0.00 6.65
CA ARG A 123 -24.60 -1.03 7.20
C ARG A 123 -25.47 -0.47 8.33
N GLY A 124 -24.92 0.36 9.21
CA GLY A 124 -25.70 0.99 10.28
C GLY A 124 -26.81 1.93 9.79
N LYS A 125 -26.65 2.53 8.59
CA LYS A 125 -27.65 3.41 7.98
C LYS A 125 -28.62 2.69 7.03
N HIS A 126 -28.19 1.56 6.45
CA HIS A 126 -28.88 0.85 5.38
C HIS A 126 -28.76 -0.67 5.57
N ALA A 127 -29.18 -1.17 6.74
CA ALA A 127 -29.07 -2.59 7.11
C ALA A 127 -29.85 -3.52 6.17
N ASP A 128 -30.92 -3.01 5.57
CA ASP A 128 -31.77 -3.68 4.57
C ASP A 128 -31.10 -3.83 3.19
N ARG A 129 -30.02 -3.05 2.93
CA ARG A 129 -29.35 -2.99 1.62
C ARG A 129 -27.93 -3.50 1.61
N LEU A 130 -27.30 -3.69 2.78
CA LEU A 130 -25.93 -4.18 2.89
C LEU A 130 -25.87 -5.37 3.87
N HIS A 131 -25.77 -6.56 3.30
CA HIS A 131 -25.45 -7.78 4.03
C HIS A 131 -23.93 -8.03 3.98
N ILE A 132 -23.33 -8.40 5.12
CA ILE A 132 -21.91 -8.75 5.23
C ILE A 132 -21.83 -10.16 5.80
N GLU A 133 -21.39 -11.11 4.97
CA GLU A 133 -21.16 -12.48 5.37
C GLU A 133 -19.71 -12.69 5.75
N CYS A 134 -19.46 -13.06 7.00
CA CYS A 134 -18.13 -13.36 7.52
C CYS A 134 -17.87 -14.88 7.54
N ASN A 135 -16.58 -15.28 7.59
CA ASN A 135 -16.18 -16.68 7.53
C ASN A 135 -16.75 -17.40 6.30
N ALA A 136 -16.75 -16.71 5.17
CA ALA A 136 -17.22 -17.18 3.87
C ALA A 136 -16.06 -17.15 2.88
N LEU A 137 -15.54 -18.31 2.50
CA LEU A 137 -14.48 -18.46 1.51
C LEU A 137 -15.11 -18.67 0.14
N ALA A 138 -15.06 -17.68 -0.75
CA ALA A 138 -15.52 -17.82 -2.13
C ALA A 138 -14.69 -18.88 -2.87
N THR A 139 -15.36 -19.83 -3.53
CA THR A 139 -14.73 -20.96 -4.22
C THR A 139 -14.81 -20.86 -5.73
N ARG A 140 -15.91 -20.31 -6.25
CA ARG A 140 -16.08 -20.03 -7.68
C ARG A 140 -17.24 -19.08 -7.96
N VAL A 141 -17.20 -18.45 -9.12
CA VAL A 141 -18.32 -17.70 -9.70
C VAL A 141 -19.29 -18.69 -10.35
N LEU A 142 -20.60 -18.48 -10.18
CA LEU A 142 -21.65 -19.25 -10.79
C LEU A 142 -22.13 -18.54 -12.06
N PHE A 143 -22.47 -19.35 -13.10
CA PHE A 143 -22.93 -18.86 -14.37
C PHE A 143 -24.29 -19.46 -14.70
N ASP A 144 -25.13 -18.72 -15.44
CA ASP A 144 -26.35 -19.22 -16.05
C ASP A 144 -26.06 -19.99 -17.36
N ALA A 145 -27.13 -20.49 -18.01
CA ALA A 145 -27.02 -21.22 -19.27
C ALA A 145 -26.47 -20.37 -20.42
N GLU A 146 -26.63 -19.04 -20.33
CA GLU A 146 -26.17 -18.07 -21.33
C GLU A 146 -24.71 -17.61 -21.04
N GLY A 147 -24.07 -18.18 -20.03
CA GLY A 147 -22.69 -17.84 -19.61
C GLY A 147 -22.56 -16.49 -18.88
N THR A 148 -23.65 -15.93 -18.35
CA THR A 148 -23.65 -14.71 -17.54
C THR A 148 -23.38 -15.06 -16.09
N ALA A 149 -22.49 -14.30 -15.41
CA ALA A 149 -22.23 -14.48 -13.98
C ALA A 149 -23.51 -14.17 -13.17
N CYS A 150 -24.01 -15.16 -12.43
CA CYS A 150 -25.28 -15.10 -11.71
C CYS A 150 -25.18 -15.39 -10.21
N GLY A 151 -23.97 -15.55 -9.67
CA GLY A 151 -23.79 -15.80 -8.25
C GLY A 151 -22.37 -16.21 -7.88
N VAL A 152 -22.21 -16.60 -6.61
CA VAL A 152 -20.94 -17.10 -6.06
C VAL A 152 -21.21 -18.31 -5.18
N GLU A 153 -20.42 -19.36 -5.36
CA GLU A 153 -20.32 -20.47 -4.41
C GLU A 153 -19.27 -20.13 -3.36
N TYR A 154 -19.53 -20.47 -2.11
CA TYR A 154 -18.57 -20.27 -1.02
C TYR A 154 -18.70 -21.37 0.04
N LEU A 155 -17.61 -21.55 0.81
CA LEU A 155 -17.58 -22.42 1.98
C LEU A 155 -17.76 -21.56 3.24
N LYS A 156 -18.76 -21.89 4.03
CA LYS A 156 -19.00 -21.28 5.34
C LYS A 156 -18.17 -22.01 6.40
N GLY A 157 -17.30 -21.28 7.10
CA GLY A 157 -16.47 -21.82 8.16
C GLY A 157 -15.29 -20.92 8.48
N ALA A 158 -14.87 -20.89 9.73
CA ALA A 158 -13.75 -20.05 10.16
C ALA A 158 -12.41 -20.68 9.75
N ARG A 159 -11.48 -19.84 9.26
CA ARG A 159 -10.08 -20.21 8.99
C ARG A 159 -9.92 -21.36 7.98
N LEU A 160 -10.80 -21.47 7.02
CA LEU A 160 -10.76 -22.55 6.03
C LEU A 160 -9.57 -22.43 5.05
N TYR A 161 -9.19 -21.18 4.70
CA TYR A 161 -8.12 -20.93 3.73
C TYR A 161 -6.75 -21.30 4.33
N ARG A 162 -5.98 -22.12 3.62
CA ARG A 162 -4.70 -22.68 4.12
C ARG A 162 -3.57 -21.67 4.25
N ALA A 163 -3.74 -20.44 3.73
CA ALA A 163 -2.83 -19.34 4.02
C ALA A 163 -2.99 -18.73 5.43
N HIS A 164 -4.03 -19.13 6.17
CA HIS A 164 -4.20 -18.70 7.55
C HIS A 164 -3.09 -19.27 8.44
N ALA A 165 -2.53 -18.49 9.39
CA ALA A 165 -1.46 -18.94 10.28
C ALA A 165 -1.83 -20.19 11.12
N ASN A 166 -3.14 -20.39 11.35
CA ASN A 166 -3.68 -21.58 12.02
C ASN A 166 -4.95 -22.04 11.27
N PRO A 167 -4.80 -22.74 10.11
CA PRO A 167 -5.93 -23.14 9.28
C PRO A 167 -6.77 -24.22 9.97
N SER A 168 -8.08 -24.21 9.70
CA SER A 168 -9.00 -25.24 10.19
C SER A 168 -8.90 -26.50 9.34
N ALA A 169 -9.00 -27.66 9.99
CA ALA A 169 -9.16 -28.95 9.30
C ALA A 169 -10.63 -29.20 8.85
N ALA A 170 -11.58 -28.34 9.23
CA ALA A 170 -12.96 -28.48 8.85
C ALA A 170 -13.15 -28.30 7.33
N ARG A 171 -14.10 -29.03 6.74
CA ARG A 171 -14.39 -28.93 5.30
C ARG A 171 -15.17 -27.67 4.93
N GLY A 172 -15.84 -27.03 5.91
CA GLY A 172 -16.80 -25.94 5.67
C GLY A 172 -18.12 -26.44 5.09
N GLU A 173 -19.15 -25.61 5.23
CA GLU A 173 -20.48 -25.86 4.63
C GLU A 173 -20.55 -25.19 3.27
N ARG A 174 -20.94 -25.92 2.23
CA ARG A 174 -21.09 -25.37 0.89
C ARG A 174 -22.37 -24.57 0.79
N CYS A 175 -22.25 -23.31 0.41
CA CYS A 175 -23.32 -22.35 0.25
C CYS A 175 -23.25 -21.67 -1.12
N GLU A 176 -24.39 -21.16 -1.58
CA GLU A 176 -24.48 -20.35 -2.78
C GLU A 176 -25.24 -19.04 -2.50
N VAL A 177 -24.84 -17.99 -3.18
CA VAL A 177 -25.57 -16.73 -3.20
C VAL A 177 -25.79 -16.29 -4.65
N ARG A 178 -27.02 -15.94 -5.01
CA ARG A 178 -27.39 -15.49 -6.36
C ARG A 178 -27.33 -13.98 -6.47
N ALA A 179 -26.78 -13.50 -7.57
CA ALA A 179 -26.71 -12.09 -7.91
C ALA A 179 -27.82 -11.74 -8.91
N ARG A 180 -28.63 -10.73 -8.63
CA ARG A 180 -29.69 -10.25 -9.52
C ARG A 180 -29.19 -9.41 -10.69
N ARG A 181 -28.00 -8.83 -10.58
CA ARG A 181 -27.43 -7.92 -11.57
C ARG A 181 -26.02 -8.33 -11.99
N GLU A 182 -25.07 -8.28 -11.06
CA GLU A 182 -23.66 -8.49 -11.33
C GLU A 182 -22.95 -9.10 -10.14
N VAL A 183 -21.85 -9.81 -10.40
CA VAL A 183 -20.84 -10.24 -9.42
C VAL A 183 -19.64 -9.33 -9.56
N ILE A 184 -19.11 -8.83 -8.42
CA ILE A 184 -17.94 -7.95 -8.39
C ILE A 184 -16.88 -8.61 -7.52
N LEU A 185 -15.72 -8.94 -8.11
CA LEU A 185 -14.60 -9.52 -7.39
C LEU A 185 -13.73 -8.40 -6.82
N CYS A 186 -13.42 -8.51 -5.53
CA CYS A 186 -12.57 -7.58 -4.78
C CYS A 186 -11.57 -8.35 -3.89
N GLY A 187 -11.07 -9.50 -4.37
CA GLY A 187 -10.18 -10.40 -3.62
C GLY A 187 -8.71 -9.95 -3.59
N GLY A 188 -8.36 -8.89 -4.32
CA GLY A 188 -6.99 -8.37 -4.41
C GLY A 188 -6.10 -9.15 -5.37
N ALA A 189 -4.82 -8.77 -5.41
CA ALA A 189 -3.88 -9.22 -6.44
C ALA A 189 -3.62 -10.74 -6.47
N PHE A 190 -3.91 -11.47 -5.40
CA PHE A 190 -3.68 -12.91 -5.31
C PHE A 190 -4.96 -13.72 -5.46
N ASN A 191 -6.01 -13.36 -4.72
CA ASN A 191 -7.22 -14.17 -4.68
C ASN A 191 -8.21 -13.87 -5.80
N THR A 192 -8.20 -12.66 -6.40
CA THR A 192 -9.03 -12.38 -7.58
C THR A 192 -8.60 -13.22 -8.79
N PRO A 193 -7.32 -13.26 -9.22
CA PRO A 193 -6.91 -14.16 -10.29
C PRO A 193 -7.12 -15.65 -9.93
N GLN A 194 -6.91 -16.07 -8.69
CA GLN A 194 -7.20 -17.42 -8.23
C GLN A 194 -8.68 -17.76 -8.46
N LEU A 195 -9.60 -16.90 -8.02
CA LEU A 195 -11.04 -17.13 -8.13
C LEU A 195 -11.50 -17.11 -9.59
N LEU A 196 -10.94 -16.25 -10.44
CA LEU A 196 -11.19 -16.28 -11.89
C LEU A 196 -10.77 -17.62 -12.50
N MET A 197 -9.57 -18.11 -12.21
CA MET A 197 -9.06 -19.37 -12.70
C MET A 197 -9.89 -20.56 -12.21
N LEU A 198 -10.24 -20.62 -10.94
CA LEU A 198 -11.14 -21.64 -10.37
C LEU A 198 -12.55 -21.61 -11.00
N SER A 199 -12.93 -20.49 -11.61
CA SER A 199 -14.21 -20.31 -12.31
C SER A 199 -14.10 -20.56 -13.83
N GLY A 200 -12.97 -21.08 -14.31
CA GLY A 200 -12.75 -21.38 -15.72
C GLY A 200 -12.33 -20.20 -16.59
N ILE A 201 -11.87 -19.09 -15.97
CA ILE A 201 -11.44 -17.87 -16.67
C ILE A 201 -9.94 -17.66 -16.45
N GLY A 202 -9.12 -17.88 -17.47
CA GLY A 202 -7.66 -17.80 -17.37
C GLY A 202 -6.99 -18.44 -18.57
N SER A 203 -5.70 -18.73 -18.49
CA SER A 203 -4.98 -19.46 -19.55
C SER A 203 -5.58 -20.86 -19.73
N ALA A 204 -6.06 -21.17 -20.92
CA ALA A 204 -6.67 -22.46 -21.24
C ALA A 204 -5.73 -23.64 -20.95
N GLU A 205 -4.44 -23.48 -21.22
CA GLU A 205 -3.41 -24.47 -20.91
C GLU A 205 -3.33 -24.77 -19.41
N GLN A 206 -3.24 -23.71 -18.58
CA GLN A 206 -3.17 -23.86 -17.12
C GLN A 206 -4.45 -24.48 -16.56
N LEU A 207 -5.63 -24.04 -17.00
CA LEU A 207 -6.90 -24.56 -16.51
C LEU A 207 -7.04 -26.05 -16.80
N ARG A 208 -6.70 -26.50 -18.03
CA ARG A 208 -6.73 -27.92 -18.41
C ARG A 208 -5.78 -28.79 -17.58
N ARG A 209 -4.59 -28.27 -17.23
CA ARG A 209 -3.62 -29.00 -16.36
C ARG A 209 -4.21 -29.33 -14.98
N HIS A 210 -5.14 -28.51 -14.49
CA HIS A 210 -5.83 -28.72 -13.22
C HIS A 210 -7.23 -29.36 -13.36
N GLY A 211 -7.60 -29.83 -14.57
CA GLY A 211 -8.92 -30.42 -14.82
C GLY A 211 -10.08 -29.43 -14.74
N ILE A 212 -9.80 -28.14 -14.88
CA ILE A 212 -10.81 -27.06 -14.85
C ILE A 212 -11.32 -26.81 -16.27
N GLU A 213 -12.65 -26.85 -16.45
CA GLU A 213 -13.29 -26.52 -17.72
C GLU A 213 -13.00 -25.06 -18.12
N VAL A 214 -12.56 -24.88 -19.37
CA VAL A 214 -12.25 -23.54 -19.90
C VAL A 214 -13.51 -22.86 -20.37
N ARG A 215 -13.94 -21.81 -19.66
CA ARG A 215 -15.06 -20.95 -20.09
C ARG A 215 -14.58 -19.82 -20.97
N VAL A 216 -13.53 -19.16 -20.57
CA VAL A 216 -12.90 -18.07 -21.32
C VAL A 216 -11.38 -18.22 -21.25
N ASP A 217 -10.76 -18.41 -22.43
CA ASP A 217 -9.32 -18.32 -22.54
C ASP A 217 -8.89 -16.86 -22.43
N LEU A 218 -8.33 -16.49 -21.27
CA LEU A 218 -7.91 -15.14 -20.91
C LEU A 218 -6.54 -15.18 -20.26
N PRO A 219 -5.46 -15.32 -21.05
CA PRO A 219 -4.12 -15.58 -20.55
C PRO A 219 -3.53 -14.46 -19.66
N GLY A 220 -4.11 -13.26 -19.69
CA GLY A 220 -3.70 -12.14 -18.83
C GLY A 220 -4.01 -12.35 -17.34
N VAL A 221 -4.96 -13.25 -17.00
CA VAL A 221 -5.31 -13.55 -15.61
C VAL A 221 -4.09 -14.12 -14.87
N GLY A 222 -3.70 -13.47 -13.79
CA GLY A 222 -2.55 -13.85 -12.98
C GLY A 222 -1.19 -13.45 -13.55
N ARG A 223 -1.11 -12.81 -14.72
CA ARG A 223 0.12 -12.25 -15.27
C ARG A 223 0.28 -10.77 -14.89
N ASN A 224 1.50 -10.22 -15.12
CA ASN A 224 1.81 -8.82 -14.83
C ASN A 224 1.71 -8.48 -13.33
N LEU A 225 1.90 -9.46 -12.44
CA LEU A 225 2.00 -9.19 -11.01
C LEU A 225 3.16 -8.26 -10.74
N GLN A 226 2.89 -7.15 -10.08
CA GLN A 226 3.89 -6.15 -9.71
C GLN A 226 3.83 -5.87 -8.22
N ASP A 227 4.99 -5.59 -7.64
CA ASP A 227 5.12 -5.07 -6.28
C ASP A 227 6.18 -3.98 -6.26
N ARG A 228 6.34 -3.30 -5.14
CA ARG A 228 7.45 -2.40 -4.87
C ARG A 228 8.57 -3.16 -4.19
N TYR A 229 9.78 -2.64 -4.36
CA TYR A 229 10.90 -3.11 -3.59
C TYR A 229 11.11 -2.21 -2.38
N GLU A 230 11.17 -2.80 -1.22
CA GLU A 230 11.51 -2.13 0.02
C GLU A 230 12.72 -2.80 0.67
N VAL A 231 13.57 -2.00 1.32
CA VAL A 231 14.75 -2.48 2.04
C VAL A 231 15.03 -1.58 3.25
N ALA A 232 15.56 -2.16 4.32
CA ALA A 232 15.93 -1.43 5.53
C ALA A 232 17.39 -1.01 5.54
N VAL A 233 17.67 0.15 6.14
CA VAL A 233 19.00 0.52 6.64
C VAL A 233 18.85 0.79 8.13
N THR A 234 19.44 -0.06 8.96
CA THR A 234 19.22 -0.04 10.42
C THR A 234 20.47 0.41 11.15
N TYR A 235 20.28 1.32 12.08
CA TYR A 235 21.29 1.84 12.98
C TYR A 235 20.92 1.55 14.43
N ARG A 236 21.93 1.31 15.27
CA ARG A 236 21.81 1.35 16.71
C ARG A 236 22.14 2.76 17.20
N MET A 237 21.28 3.30 18.04
CA MET A 237 21.50 4.56 18.73
C MET A 237 22.42 4.36 19.94
N ARG A 238 23.10 5.41 20.36
CA ARG A 238 23.92 5.40 21.59
C ARG A 238 23.09 5.14 22.87
N GLY A 239 21.82 5.38 22.85
CA GLY A 239 20.88 5.14 23.96
C GLY A 239 19.44 5.00 23.47
N PRO A 240 18.52 4.64 24.37
CA PRO A 240 17.13 4.45 24.03
C PRO A 240 16.45 5.75 23.59
N TRP A 241 15.43 5.62 22.76
CA TRP A 241 14.56 6.72 22.37
C TRP A 241 13.65 7.11 23.54
N LYS A 242 13.72 8.34 23.99
CA LYS A 242 12.83 8.85 25.05
C LYS A 242 11.35 8.79 24.63
N ILE A 243 11.07 9.00 23.34
CA ILE A 243 9.70 8.94 22.80
C ILE A 243 9.08 7.52 22.90
N LEU A 244 9.89 6.46 23.06
CA LEU A 244 9.44 5.08 23.26
C LEU A 244 9.27 4.70 24.72
N GLU A 245 9.56 5.59 25.67
CA GLU A 245 9.44 5.30 27.11
C GLU A 245 8.02 4.85 27.47
N GLY A 246 7.91 3.67 28.08
CA GLY A 246 6.63 3.05 28.44
C GLY A 246 5.87 2.38 27.31
N ALA A 247 6.37 2.42 26.05
CA ALA A 247 5.76 1.76 24.92
C ALA A 247 6.12 0.27 24.90
N ARG A 248 5.14 -0.60 25.18
CA ARG A 248 5.29 -2.07 25.06
C ARG A 248 4.54 -2.63 23.86
N PHE A 249 3.89 -1.76 23.05
CA PHE A 249 3.03 -2.13 21.94
C PHE A 249 1.96 -3.14 22.34
N GLU A 250 1.39 -2.96 23.54
CA GLU A 250 0.39 -3.83 24.13
C GLU A 250 -0.82 -3.01 24.61
N ARG A 251 -1.98 -3.65 24.54
CA ARG A 251 -3.20 -3.03 25.08
C ARG A 251 -3.06 -2.85 26.59
N GLY A 252 -3.20 -1.60 27.06
CA GLY A 252 -3.13 -1.25 28.47
C GLY A 252 -1.77 -0.75 28.94
N ASP A 253 -0.74 -0.69 28.09
CA ASP A 253 0.51 -0.01 28.45
C ASP A 253 0.31 1.51 28.65
N PRO A 254 1.27 2.24 29.25
CA PRO A 254 1.12 3.67 29.52
C PRO A 254 0.84 4.51 28.26
N VAL A 255 1.49 4.20 27.12
CA VAL A 255 1.31 4.92 25.86
C VAL A 255 -0.06 4.60 25.24
N TRP A 256 -0.51 3.33 25.34
CA TRP A 256 -1.85 2.93 24.92
C TRP A 256 -2.92 3.61 25.77
N GLN A 257 -2.75 3.70 27.12
CA GLN A 257 -3.71 4.36 28.01
C GLN A 257 -3.84 5.86 27.68
N ARG A 258 -2.73 6.54 27.41
CA ARG A 258 -2.70 7.93 26.99
C ARG A 258 -3.46 8.11 25.65
N TRP A 259 -3.14 7.30 24.64
CA TRP A 259 -3.88 7.32 23.38
C TRP A 259 -5.37 7.00 23.59
N HIS A 260 -5.70 6.01 24.42
CA HIS A 260 -7.08 5.60 24.63
C HIS A 260 -7.92 6.71 25.28
N ARG A 261 -7.36 7.42 26.26
CA ARG A 261 -8.06 8.48 27.02
C ARG A 261 -8.01 9.85 26.35
N GLN A 262 -6.85 10.25 25.85
CA GLN A 262 -6.56 11.62 25.37
C GLN A 262 -6.42 11.73 23.86
N LYS A 263 -6.22 10.58 23.15
CA LYS A 263 -5.93 10.54 21.71
C LYS A 263 -4.59 11.19 21.35
N GLU A 264 -3.62 11.12 22.23
CA GLU A 264 -2.29 11.71 22.12
C GLU A 264 -1.19 10.66 22.17
N GLY A 265 0.06 11.11 21.97
CA GLY A 265 1.29 10.32 22.07
C GLY A 265 1.57 9.46 20.84
N LEU A 266 2.58 8.61 20.95
CA LEU A 266 3.14 7.81 19.85
C LEU A 266 2.08 6.97 19.10
N TYR A 267 1.14 6.34 19.81
CA TYR A 267 0.12 5.48 19.18
C TYR A 267 -0.97 6.25 18.41
N ALA A 268 -0.93 7.58 18.43
CA ALA A 268 -1.73 8.42 17.56
C ALA A 268 -1.03 8.72 16.20
N SER A 269 0.11 8.09 15.92
CA SER A 269 0.92 8.23 14.71
C SER A 269 1.20 6.88 14.05
N ASN A 270 1.94 6.89 12.96
CA ASN A 270 2.49 5.69 12.32
C ASN A 270 3.97 5.44 12.70
N GLY A 271 4.50 6.18 13.66
CA GLY A 271 5.87 6.06 14.15
C GLY A 271 6.93 6.71 13.27
N ALA A 272 6.62 7.24 12.08
CA ALA A 272 7.62 7.90 11.25
C ALA A 272 8.05 9.24 11.85
N ALA A 273 9.35 9.36 12.14
CA ALA A 273 9.96 10.59 12.66
C ALA A 273 10.27 11.61 11.55
N LEU A 274 10.67 11.13 10.38
CA LEU A 274 11.01 11.92 9.20
C LEU A 274 10.72 11.10 7.94
N ALA A 275 10.33 11.77 6.86
CA ALA A 275 10.24 11.15 5.55
C ALA A 275 10.72 12.10 4.46
N PHE A 276 11.18 11.55 3.35
CA PHE A 276 11.50 12.32 2.15
C PHE A 276 11.19 11.55 0.87
N VAL A 277 11.03 12.32 -0.19
CA VAL A 277 10.79 11.84 -1.56
C VAL A 277 11.91 12.35 -2.45
N ARG A 278 12.45 11.47 -3.31
CA ARG A 278 13.46 11.85 -4.30
C ARG A 278 13.37 11.00 -5.56
N ARG A 279 14.08 11.41 -6.60
CA ARG A 279 14.34 10.59 -7.79
C ARG A 279 15.57 9.74 -7.60
N SER A 280 15.52 8.51 -8.11
CA SER A 280 16.71 7.65 -8.20
C SER A 280 17.71 8.13 -9.25
N ALA A 281 17.23 8.82 -10.31
CA ALA A 281 18.09 9.40 -11.34
C ALA A 281 17.52 10.73 -11.86
N PRO A 282 18.37 11.65 -12.38
CA PRO A 282 17.93 12.99 -12.82
C PRO A 282 16.93 13.01 -13.99
N ASN A 283 16.96 11.98 -14.83
CA ASN A 283 16.13 11.86 -16.04
C ASN A 283 14.77 11.19 -15.78
N ILE A 284 14.50 10.75 -14.56
CA ILE A 284 13.22 10.13 -14.21
C ILE A 284 12.15 11.22 -14.07
N PRO A 285 10.99 11.09 -14.74
CA PRO A 285 9.99 12.16 -14.76
C PRO A 285 9.32 12.39 -13.42
N ASP A 286 9.07 11.34 -12.65
CA ASP A 286 8.39 11.40 -11.35
C ASP A 286 9.30 10.84 -10.25
N PRO A 287 9.28 11.37 -9.01
CA PRO A 287 10.01 10.78 -7.90
C PRO A 287 9.61 9.32 -7.69
N ASP A 288 10.60 8.48 -7.46
CA ASP A 288 10.44 7.02 -7.39
C ASP A 288 11.08 6.38 -6.15
N ILE A 289 11.73 7.19 -5.30
CA ILE A 289 12.25 6.78 -4.00
C ILE A 289 11.50 7.51 -2.89
N PHE A 290 10.94 6.76 -1.97
CA PHE A 290 10.39 7.23 -0.72
C PHE A 290 11.18 6.61 0.43
N CYS A 291 11.62 7.44 1.38
CA CYS A 291 12.31 6.96 2.58
C CYS A 291 11.64 7.51 3.82
N MET A 292 11.54 6.69 4.86
CA MET A 292 11.06 7.13 6.17
C MET A 292 11.94 6.58 7.30
N ALA A 293 12.23 7.45 8.26
CA ALA A 293 12.96 7.11 9.48
C ALA A 293 11.98 6.67 10.56
N LEU A 294 12.19 5.49 11.11
CA LEU A 294 11.39 4.87 12.16
C LEU A 294 12.26 4.69 13.41
N PRO A 295 11.89 5.20 14.59
CA PRO A 295 12.55 4.89 15.86
C PRO A 295 12.18 3.46 16.33
N ALA A 296 12.55 2.47 15.55
CA ALA A 296 12.26 1.05 15.78
C ALA A 296 13.18 0.20 14.91
N GLN A 297 13.32 -1.07 15.26
CA GLN A 297 13.85 -2.06 14.32
C GLN A 297 12.72 -2.53 13.40
N PHE A 298 12.88 -2.28 12.10
CA PHE A 298 11.93 -2.71 11.09
C PHE A 298 12.66 -3.21 9.84
N ASP A 299 12.62 -4.50 9.62
CA ASP A 299 13.33 -5.24 8.58
C ASP A 299 12.38 -5.96 7.60
N GLY A 300 11.10 -5.61 7.61
CA GLY A 300 10.08 -6.11 6.69
C GLY A 300 8.87 -6.73 7.38
N TYR A 301 7.96 -7.23 6.56
CA TYR A 301 6.75 -7.90 7.01
C TYR A 301 6.89 -9.42 6.87
N TYR A 302 6.98 -10.11 7.98
CA TYR A 302 7.00 -11.57 8.09
C TYR A 302 6.21 -12.00 9.33
N PRO A 303 5.79 -13.27 9.45
CA PRO A 303 5.06 -13.73 10.63
C PRO A 303 5.84 -13.45 11.91
N GLY A 304 5.26 -12.66 12.83
CA GLY A 304 5.90 -12.28 14.08
C GLY A 304 6.80 -11.04 14.04
N PHE A 305 6.92 -10.31 12.91
CA PHE A 305 7.74 -9.08 12.79
C PHE A 305 7.49 -8.05 13.92
N SER A 306 6.24 -7.95 14.39
CA SER A 306 5.88 -7.02 15.47
C SER A 306 6.57 -7.33 16.82
N ALA A 307 7.08 -8.55 17.01
CA ALA A 307 7.89 -8.88 18.18
C ALA A 307 9.23 -8.14 18.18
N ASN A 308 9.82 -7.90 17.00
CA ASN A 308 11.06 -7.14 16.87
C ASN A 308 10.88 -5.66 17.22
N LEU A 309 9.71 -5.07 16.91
CA LEU A 309 9.38 -3.71 17.30
C LEU A 309 9.40 -3.49 18.82
N LYS A 310 9.16 -4.55 19.59
CA LYS A 310 9.14 -4.53 21.05
C LYS A 310 10.52 -4.80 21.68
N LYS A 311 11.42 -5.39 20.92
CA LYS A 311 12.68 -5.93 21.43
C LYS A 311 13.72 -4.85 21.70
N TYR A 312 13.71 -3.78 20.90
CA TYR A 312 14.73 -2.73 20.93
C TYR A 312 14.07 -1.36 20.98
N ASP A 313 14.53 -0.54 21.90
CA ASP A 313 14.13 0.87 22.06
C ASP A 313 15.20 1.86 21.62
N ASP A 314 16.32 1.33 21.08
CA ASP A 314 17.51 2.07 20.64
C ASP A 314 17.82 1.86 19.14
N ARG A 315 16.83 1.54 18.33
CA ARG A 315 17.01 1.37 16.87
C ARG A 315 16.42 2.51 16.07
N LEU A 316 17.14 2.88 15.02
CA LEU A 316 16.67 3.75 13.94
C LEU A 316 16.70 2.95 12.65
N THR A 317 15.55 2.74 12.03
CA THR A 317 15.47 2.13 10.69
C THR A 317 15.03 3.15 9.66
N TRP A 318 15.79 3.26 8.58
CA TRP A 318 15.34 3.88 7.35
C TRP A 318 14.70 2.82 6.46
N ALA A 319 13.40 2.87 6.30
CA ALA A 319 12.69 2.07 5.30
C ALA A 319 12.77 2.80 3.96
N VAL A 320 13.41 2.17 2.99
CA VAL A 320 13.62 2.67 1.62
C VAL A 320 12.66 1.96 0.70
N LEU A 321 11.77 2.69 0.03
CA LEU A 321 10.79 2.17 -0.92
C LEU A 321 11.10 2.66 -2.32
N LYS A 322 11.28 1.72 -3.28
CA LYS A 322 11.36 1.99 -4.72
C LYS A 322 9.98 1.81 -5.34
N ALA A 323 9.38 2.93 -5.78
CA ALA A 323 8.13 2.96 -6.53
C ALA A 323 8.36 2.89 -8.04
N HIS A 324 7.28 2.74 -8.80
CA HIS A 324 7.32 2.69 -10.27
C HIS A 324 8.32 1.66 -10.78
N THR A 325 8.22 0.44 -10.25
CA THR A 325 9.10 -0.68 -10.63
C THR A 325 9.03 -0.97 -12.12
N HIS A 326 10.15 -1.41 -12.68
CA HIS A 326 10.28 -1.76 -14.10
C HIS A 326 9.88 -3.21 -14.36
N ASN A 327 9.96 -4.08 -13.36
CA ASN A 327 9.63 -5.48 -13.46
C ASN A 327 8.11 -5.71 -13.57
N ASN A 328 7.69 -6.48 -14.61
CA ASN A 328 6.30 -6.90 -14.85
C ASN A 328 6.20 -8.42 -15.00
N ALA A 329 7.25 -9.18 -14.75
CA ALA A 329 7.34 -10.61 -14.99
C ALA A 329 6.56 -11.45 -13.96
N GLY A 330 6.13 -10.84 -12.84
CA GLY A 330 5.46 -11.56 -11.75
C GLY A 330 4.18 -12.28 -12.17
N THR A 331 3.89 -13.41 -11.52
CA THR A 331 2.74 -14.26 -11.83
C THR A 331 2.00 -14.76 -10.60
N VAL A 332 0.70 -15.00 -10.77
CA VAL A 332 -0.15 -15.76 -9.85
C VAL A 332 -0.74 -16.92 -10.62
N THR A 333 -0.48 -18.15 -10.18
CA THR A 333 -0.94 -19.37 -10.87
C THR A 333 -1.59 -20.32 -9.87
N LEU A 334 -2.46 -21.22 -10.35
CA LEU A 334 -3.02 -22.26 -9.50
C LEU A 334 -1.95 -23.32 -9.18
N LYS A 335 -1.98 -23.82 -7.93
CA LYS A 335 -1.27 -25.05 -7.55
C LYS A 335 -2.14 -26.29 -7.78
N SER A 336 -3.45 -26.13 -7.58
CA SER A 336 -4.45 -27.19 -7.81
C SER A 336 -5.85 -26.57 -8.06
N ALA A 337 -6.85 -27.40 -8.27
CA ALA A 337 -8.25 -26.99 -8.35
C ALA A 337 -8.92 -26.84 -6.96
N ASP A 338 -8.20 -27.08 -5.87
CA ASP A 338 -8.71 -26.92 -4.50
C ASP A 338 -8.75 -25.44 -4.09
N PRO A 339 -9.93 -24.83 -3.84
CA PRO A 339 -10.06 -23.43 -3.47
C PRO A 339 -9.50 -23.10 -2.07
N LEU A 340 -9.25 -24.10 -1.23
CA LEU A 340 -8.62 -23.93 0.09
C LEU A 340 -7.12 -23.69 -0.02
N GLU A 341 -6.50 -24.12 -1.11
CA GLU A 341 -5.07 -24.01 -1.33
C GLU A 341 -4.67 -22.63 -1.85
N PRO A 342 -3.68 -21.95 -1.26
CA PRO A 342 -3.15 -20.70 -1.79
C PRO A 342 -2.59 -20.87 -3.20
N PRO A 343 -2.73 -19.88 -4.09
CA PRO A 343 -2.08 -19.90 -5.39
C PRO A 343 -0.56 -19.89 -5.25
N ARG A 344 0.14 -20.25 -6.29
CA ARG A 344 1.56 -19.98 -6.45
C ARG A 344 1.73 -18.52 -6.82
N ILE A 345 2.60 -17.81 -6.09
CA ILE A 345 2.89 -16.38 -6.26
C ILE A 345 4.38 -16.26 -6.51
N ASP A 346 4.74 -15.86 -7.72
CA ASP A 346 6.13 -15.65 -8.14
C ASP A 346 6.30 -14.19 -8.58
N PHE A 347 7.13 -13.43 -7.87
CA PHE A 347 7.37 -12.01 -8.19
C PHE A 347 8.46 -11.82 -9.23
N HIS A 348 9.37 -12.79 -9.35
CA HIS A 348 10.54 -12.71 -10.22
C HIS A 348 11.33 -11.41 -10.01
N TYR A 349 11.80 -11.21 -8.78
CA TYR A 349 12.53 -10.01 -8.41
C TYR A 349 13.87 -9.90 -9.12
N PHE A 350 14.26 -8.69 -9.44
CA PHE A 350 15.56 -8.32 -10.03
C PHE A 350 15.90 -9.13 -11.29
N GLU A 351 16.96 -9.93 -11.28
CA GLU A 351 17.46 -10.71 -12.42
C GLU A 351 16.50 -11.83 -12.89
N GLU A 352 15.57 -12.27 -12.03
CA GLU A 352 14.51 -13.21 -12.39
C GLU A 352 13.40 -12.54 -13.21
N GLY A 353 13.38 -11.21 -13.26
CA GLY A 353 12.36 -10.41 -13.91
C GLY A 353 12.74 -9.91 -15.28
N ASP A 354 12.03 -8.91 -15.75
CA ASP A 354 12.19 -8.27 -17.06
C ASP A 354 12.85 -6.89 -17.01
N ASP A 355 13.35 -6.44 -15.85
CA ASP A 355 14.23 -5.27 -15.73
C ASP A 355 15.67 -5.61 -16.10
N THR A 356 15.90 -5.93 -17.37
CA THR A 356 17.20 -6.37 -17.91
C THR A 356 18.35 -5.36 -17.73
N GLN A 357 18.03 -4.11 -17.38
CA GLN A 357 19.04 -3.07 -17.12
C GLN A 357 19.36 -2.95 -15.62
N GLY A 358 18.73 -3.71 -14.74
CA GLY A 358 18.92 -3.67 -13.28
C GLY A 358 18.64 -2.30 -12.66
N ARG A 359 17.73 -1.53 -13.25
CA ARG A 359 17.44 -0.14 -12.82
C ARG A 359 16.84 -0.08 -11.42
N ASP A 360 15.98 -1.04 -11.08
CA ASP A 360 15.34 -1.09 -9.77
C ASP A 360 16.34 -1.46 -8.68
N LEU A 361 17.22 -2.44 -8.94
CA LEU A 361 18.29 -2.82 -8.01
C LEU A 361 19.27 -1.66 -7.80
N LYS A 362 19.72 -1.02 -8.90
CA LYS A 362 20.61 0.14 -8.81
C LYS A 362 19.99 1.28 -8.02
N ALA A 363 18.72 1.57 -8.23
CA ALA A 363 18.02 2.63 -7.53
C ALA A 363 18.00 2.41 -6.00
N LEU A 364 17.83 1.17 -5.54
CA LEU A 364 17.89 0.80 -4.13
C LEU A 364 19.31 0.91 -3.57
N VAL A 365 20.32 0.44 -4.29
CA VAL A 365 21.73 0.58 -3.89
C VAL A 365 22.09 2.05 -3.72
N ASP A 366 21.76 2.89 -4.70
CA ASP A 366 22.03 4.33 -4.66
C ASP A 366 21.26 5.00 -3.50
N ALA A 367 20.04 4.53 -3.18
CA ALA A 367 19.27 5.05 -2.06
C ALA A 367 19.86 4.67 -0.69
N ILE A 368 20.40 3.45 -0.54
CA ILE A 368 21.14 3.04 0.68
C ILE A 368 22.37 3.91 0.86
N GLN A 369 23.16 4.13 -0.20
CA GLN A 369 24.34 5.00 -0.15
C GLN A 369 23.96 6.43 0.25
N PHE A 370 22.86 6.94 -0.30
CA PHE A 370 22.35 8.25 0.07
C PHE A 370 21.94 8.34 1.54
N ILE A 371 21.28 7.32 2.10
CA ILE A 371 20.96 7.25 3.54
C ILE A 371 22.24 7.26 4.39
N ARG A 372 23.27 6.51 4.00
CA ARG A 372 24.58 6.52 4.68
C ARG A 372 25.21 7.92 4.68
N GLU A 373 25.13 8.63 3.55
CA GLU A 373 25.63 10.00 3.46
C GLU A 373 24.86 10.97 4.35
N LEU A 374 23.53 10.84 4.41
CA LEU A 374 22.70 11.67 5.30
C LEU A 374 23.04 11.46 6.78
N ASN A 375 23.36 10.22 7.16
CA ASN A 375 23.65 9.87 8.55
C ASN A 375 25.15 9.96 8.90
N ARG A 376 26.03 10.24 7.94
CA ARG A 376 27.48 10.30 8.17
C ARG A 376 27.90 11.21 9.34
N PRO A 377 27.36 12.45 9.51
CA PRO A 377 27.72 13.27 10.66
C PRO A 377 27.31 12.65 12.00
N LEU A 378 26.18 11.92 12.03
CA LEU A 378 25.68 11.24 13.23
C LEU A 378 26.51 10.01 13.58
N LEU A 379 27.06 9.31 12.58
CA LEU A 379 28.03 8.24 12.75
C LEU A 379 29.36 8.79 13.32
N HIS A 380 29.88 9.90 12.77
CA HIS A 380 31.15 10.51 13.22
C HIS A 380 31.09 11.03 14.65
N CYS A 381 29.95 11.54 15.10
CA CYS A 381 29.80 11.98 16.51
C CYS A 381 29.42 10.84 17.47
N GLY A 382 29.35 9.60 16.99
CA GLY A 382 29.05 8.41 17.80
C GLY A 382 27.61 8.33 18.28
N LEU A 383 26.66 9.06 17.69
CA LEU A 383 25.25 8.95 18.02
C LEU A 383 24.65 7.67 17.42
N LEU A 384 25.13 7.26 16.24
CA LEU A 384 24.69 6.08 15.51
C LEU A 384 25.83 5.08 15.29
N THR A 385 25.48 3.82 15.19
CA THR A 385 26.33 2.75 14.64
C THR A 385 25.48 1.95 13.65
N GLU A 386 25.95 1.77 12.41
CA GLU A 386 25.21 1.00 11.41
C GLU A 386 25.24 -0.49 11.75
N GLU A 387 24.08 -1.16 11.73
CA GLU A 387 23.93 -2.60 11.94
C GLU A 387 23.56 -3.36 10.65
N ALA A 388 22.73 -2.76 9.81
CA ALA A 388 22.35 -3.32 8.51
C ALA A 388 22.24 -2.21 7.45
N PRO A 389 22.81 -2.42 6.26
CA PRO A 389 23.62 -3.56 5.76
C PRO A 389 24.87 -3.91 6.55
N GLY A 390 25.43 -2.96 7.33
CA GLY A 390 26.61 -3.14 8.16
C GLY A 390 27.95 -2.97 7.42
N PRO A 391 29.06 -3.18 8.14
CA PRO A 391 30.41 -2.89 7.64
C PRO A 391 30.86 -3.82 6.49
N ASP A 392 30.25 -5.00 6.34
CA ASP A 392 30.61 -5.95 5.29
C ASP A 392 30.05 -5.56 3.91
N ALA A 393 29.06 -4.68 3.85
CA ALA A 393 28.41 -4.22 2.63
C ALA A 393 28.83 -2.80 2.26
N LEU A 394 30.12 -2.52 2.09
CA LEU A 394 30.63 -1.18 1.76
C LEU A 394 30.64 -0.89 0.27
N THR A 395 30.81 -1.90 -0.57
CA THR A 395 30.88 -1.73 -2.03
C THR A 395 29.49 -1.82 -2.69
N ALA A 396 29.34 -1.25 -3.88
CA ALA A 396 28.08 -1.35 -4.62
C ALA A 396 27.68 -2.80 -4.93
N PRO A 397 28.58 -3.74 -5.30
CA PRO A 397 28.23 -5.15 -5.44
C PRO A 397 27.73 -5.79 -4.14
N ALA A 398 28.36 -5.53 -3.00
CA ALA A 398 27.95 -6.07 -1.70
C ALA A 398 26.59 -5.50 -1.27
N LEU A 399 26.32 -4.22 -1.54
CA LEU A 399 25.00 -3.62 -1.33
C LEU A 399 23.94 -4.23 -2.26
N ALA A 400 24.28 -4.51 -3.51
CA ALA A 400 23.36 -5.17 -4.43
C ALA A 400 22.99 -6.58 -3.93
N GLU A 401 23.95 -7.33 -3.40
CA GLU A 401 23.69 -8.63 -2.78
C GLU A 401 22.83 -8.50 -1.53
N TYR A 402 23.12 -7.52 -0.66
CA TYR A 402 22.26 -7.21 0.47
C TYR A 402 20.80 -6.93 0.06
N VAL A 403 20.61 -6.11 -0.98
CA VAL A 403 19.27 -5.79 -1.50
C VAL A 403 18.58 -7.05 -2.01
N ARG A 404 19.25 -7.91 -2.80
CA ARG A 404 18.66 -9.16 -3.30
C ARG A 404 18.17 -10.07 -2.18
N ASN A 405 18.95 -10.17 -1.11
CA ASN A 405 18.67 -11.07 -0.01
C ASN A 405 17.68 -10.52 1.02
N ASN A 406 17.46 -9.19 1.06
CA ASN A 406 16.68 -8.55 2.10
C ASN A 406 15.54 -7.66 1.59
N ALA A 407 15.36 -7.51 0.27
CA ALA A 407 14.23 -6.75 -0.26
C ALA A 407 12.91 -7.48 -0.02
N TRP A 408 11.90 -6.73 0.35
CA TRP A 408 10.52 -7.22 0.50
C TRP A 408 9.54 -6.34 -0.28
N GLY A 409 8.26 -6.76 -0.32
CA GLY A 409 7.16 -5.97 -0.84
C GLY A 409 5.86 -6.30 -0.11
N HIS A 410 4.93 -5.36 -0.10
CA HIS A 410 3.59 -5.54 0.47
C HIS A 410 2.53 -4.72 -0.29
N HIS A 411 2.83 -4.40 -1.54
CA HIS A 411 1.97 -3.62 -2.43
C HIS A 411 1.59 -4.38 -3.70
N ALA A 412 1.42 -5.71 -3.59
CA ALA A 412 1.07 -6.57 -4.72
C ALA A 412 -0.15 -6.05 -5.49
N SER A 413 -0.04 -6.01 -6.83
CA SER A 413 -1.04 -5.42 -7.71
C SER A 413 -0.90 -5.92 -9.14
N CYS A 414 -1.77 -5.46 -10.03
CA CYS A 414 -1.63 -5.57 -11.50
C CYS A 414 -1.88 -6.96 -12.11
N SER A 415 -2.29 -7.98 -11.35
CA SER A 415 -2.47 -9.36 -11.81
C SER A 415 -3.74 -9.64 -12.65
N CYS A 416 -4.62 -8.63 -12.82
CA CYS A 416 -5.81 -8.67 -13.69
C CYS A 416 -5.99 -7.29 -14.38
N PRO A 417 -5.02 -6.83 -15.19
CA PRO A 417 -4.92 -5.43 -15.59
C PRO A 417 -6.06 -4.95 -16.49
N ILE A 418 -6.42 -3.67 -16.32
CA ILE A 418 -7.25 -2.94 -17.30
C ILE A 418 -6.46 -2.80 -18.59
N GLY A 419 -7.05 -3.19 -19.72
CA GLY A 419 -6.43 -3.06 -21.03
C GLY A 419 -7.20 -3.77 -22.13
N LEU A 420 -6.66 -3.71 -23.35
CA LEU A 420 -7.19 -4.48 -24.47
C LEU A 420 -6.87 -5.97 -24.26
N ARG A 421 -7.85 -6.85 -24.51
CA ARG A 421 -7.67 -8.29 -24.40
C ARG A 421 -6.46 -8.79 -25.21
N ALA A 422 -6.29 -8.27 -26.41
CA ALA A 422 -5.16 -8.64 -27.29
C ALA A 422 -3.78 -8.31 -26.69
N ASN A 423 -3.71 -7.37 -25.74
CA ASN A 423 -2.48 -6.94 -25.07
C ASN A 423 -2.39 -7.49 -23.62
N GLY A 424 -3.11 -8.57 -23.31
CA GLY A 424 -3.09 -9.15 -21.96
C GLY A 424 -4.02 -8.47 -20.96
N GLY A 425 -4.88 -7.54 -21.38
CA GLY A 425 -5.91 -6.98 -20.51
C GLY A 425 -6.92 -8.03 -20.06
N VAL A 426 -7.29 -7.99 -18.78
CA VAL A 426 -8.28 -8.88 -18.16
C VAL A 426 -9.64 -8.20 -18.06
N VAL A 427 -9.64 -6.92 -17.77
CA VAL A 427 -10.86 -6.10 -17.69
C VAL A 427 -10.79 -4.87 -18.60
N ASP A 428 -11.95 -4.38 -19.00
CA ASP A 428 -12.07 -3.15 -19.77
C ASP A 428 -12.06 -1.88 -18.86
N SER A 429 -12.25 -0.70 -19.48
CA SER A 429 -12.28 0.59 -18.77
C SER A 429 -13.50 0.78 -17.84
N SER A 430 -14.51 -0.06 -17.96
CA SER A 430 -15.67 -0.17 -17.07
C SER A 430 -15.52 -1.26 -16.01
N PHE A 431 -14.33 -1.87 -15.90
CA PHE A 431 -13.99 -2.97 -14.99
C PHE A 431 -14.64 -4.32 -15.32
N ALA A 432 -15.32 -4.46 -16.48
CA ALA A 432 -15.94 -5.70 -16.90
C ALA A 432 -14.88 -6.70 -17.39
N VAL A 433 -15.01 -7.97 -16.98
CA VAL A 433 -14.10 -9.06 -17.39
C VAL A 433 -14.34 -9.38 -18.88
N HIS A 434 -13.26 -9.40 -19.67
CA HIS A 434 -13.35 -9.69 -21.10
C HIS A 434 -13.95 -11.08 -21.37
N GLY A 435 -14.94 -11.12 -22.24
CA GLY A 435 -15.61 -12.37 -22.65
C GLY A 435 -16.64 -12.91 -21.66
N VAL A 436 -16.95 -12.19 -20.56
CA VAL A 436 -17.93 -12.61 -19.56
C VAL A 436 -18.93 -11.48 -19.30
N ARG A 437 -20.23 -11.81 -19.32
CA ARG A 437 -21.28 -10.88 -18.92
C ARG A 437 -21.53 -10.95 -17.41
N GLY A 438 -21.87 -9.82 -16.79
CA GLY A 438 -22.27 -9.75 -15.38
C GLY A 438 -21.14 -9.97 -14.36
N LEU A 439 -19.86 -9.89 -14.79
CA LEU A 439 -18.69 -10.05 -13.92
C LEU A 439 -17.74 -8.87 -14.04
N ARG A 440 -17.33 -8.32 -12.89
CA ARG A 440 -16.33 -7.24 -12.80
C ARG A 440 -15.26 -7.55 -11.79
N VAL A 441 -14.11 -6.87 -11.92
CA VAL A 441 -13.04 -6.85 -10.92
C VAL A 441 -12.77 -5.41 -10.49
N VAL A 442 -12.76 -5.15 -9.17
CA VAL A 442 -12.53 -3.80 -8.62
C VAL A 442 -11.63 -3.90 -7.38
N ASP A 443 -10.36 -4.08 -7.59
CA ASP A 443 -9.33 -4.13 -6.52
C ASP A 443 -7.94 -3.79 -7.08
N ALA A 444 -6.88 -4.04 -6.30
CA ALA A 444 -5.51 -3.74 -6.71
C ALA A 444 -5.03 -4.51 -7.95
N SER A 445 -5.66 -5.64 -8.29
CA SER A 445 -5.27 -6.45 -9.45
C SER A 445 -5.49 -5.73 -10.79
N VAL A 446 -6.41 -4.75 -10.84
CA VAL A 446 -6.80 -4.10 -12.10
C VAL A 446 -5.83 -3.02 -12.58
N PHE A 447 -4.87 -2.60 -11.80
CA PHE A 447 -3.91 -1.61 -12.27
C PHE A 447 -3.08 -2.16 -13.43
N PRO A 448 -2.92 -1.41 -14.54
CA PRO A 448 -2.03 -1.83 -15.63
C PRO A 448 -0.54 -1.70 -15.26
N ARG A 449 -0.23 -0.76 -14.35
CA ARG A 449 1.07 -0.56 -13.69
C ARG A 449 0.83 -0.11 -12.27
N ILE A 450 1.75 -0.51 -11.37
CA ILE A 450 1.67 -0.17 -9.97
C ILE A 450 1.67 1.36 -9.75
N PRO A 451 0.64 1.96 -9.11
CA PRO A 451 0.49 3.41 -9.00
C PRO A 451 1.19 3.99 -7.77
N GLY A 452 1.88 5.11 -7.92
CA GLY A 452 2.40 5.96 -6.84
C GLY A 452 3.33 5.26 -5.85
N PHE A 453 3.41 5.76 -4.60
CA PHE A 453 4.18 5.16 -3.52
C PHE A 453 3.37 4.14 -2.69
N PHE A 454 2.11 4.43 -2.39
CA PHE A 454 1.24 3.59 -1.56
C PHE A 454 -0.07 3.29 -2.28
N LEU A 455 -0.58 2.04 -2.16
CA LEU A 455 -1.72 1.58 -2.95
C LEU A 455 -3.09 1.91 -2.38
N VAL A 456 -3.24 2.00 -1.05
CA VAL A 456 -4.56 2.01 -0.39
C VAL A 456 -5.47 3.11 -0.93
N SER A 457 -4.98 4.36 -1.03
CA SER A 457 -5.76 5.48 -1.56
C SER A 457 -6.08 5.31 -3.05
N ALA A 458 -5.16 4.70 -3.83
CA ALA A 458 -5.40 4.40 -5.24
C ALA A 458 -6.50 3.35 -5.42
N VAL A 459 -6.53 2.30 -4.58
CA VAL A 459 -7.59 1.28 -4.57
C VAL A 459 -8.94 1.90 -4.22
N TYR A 460 -9.00 2.74 -3.20
CA TYR A 460 -10.26 3.44 -2.85
C TYR A 460 -10.72 4.37 -3.98
N MET A 461 -9.78 5.03 -4.65
CA MET A 461 -10.09 5.94 -5.76
C MET A 461 -10.65 5.20 -6.99
N ILE A 462 -10.15 4.01 -7.33
CA ILE A 462 -10.74 3.20 -8.41
C ILE A 462 -12.09 2.62 -8.00
N ALA A 463 -12.30 2.28 -6.72
CA ALA A 463 -13.59 1.86 -6.22
C ALA A 463 -14.66 2.96 -6.37
N GLU A 464 -14.32 4.22 -6.07
CA GLU A 464 -15.20 5.37 -6.32
C GLU A 464 -15.53 5.54 -7.81
N LYS A 465 -14.55 5.33 -8.70
CA LYS A 465 -14.77 5.37 -10.15
C LYS A 465 -15.68 4.22 -10.60
N ALA A 466 -15.44 3.00 -10.11
CA ALA A 466 -16.26 1.83 -10.44
C ALA A 466 -17.71 2.01 -9.99
N ALA A 467 -17.92 2.53 -8.77
CA ALA A 467 -19.25 2.83 -8.26
C ALA A 467 -19.99 3.85 -9.14
N GLU A 468 -19.32 4.89 -9.62
CA GLU A 468 -19.89 5.87 -10.54
C GLU A 468 -20.28 5.23 -11.89
N THR A 469 -19.42 4.36 -12.43
CA THR A 469 -19.68 3.61 -13.67
C THR A 469 -20.90 2.72 -13.51
N LEU A 470 -20.99 1.93 -12.46
CA LEU A 470 -22.13 1.06 -12.16
C LEU A 470 -23.45 1.83 -12.02
N LEU A 471 -23.44 2.96 -11.32
CA LEU A 471 -24.62 3.82 -11.15
C LEU A 471 -25.08 4.42 -12.48
N HIS A 472 -24.14 4.83 -13.33
CA HIS A 472 -24.46 5.37 -14.66
C HIS A 472 -25.10 4.31 -15.56
N GLU A 473 -24.54 3.11 -15.61
CA GLU A 473 -25.07 2.00 -16.40
C GLU A 473 -26.43 1.51 -15.89
N ALA A 474 -26.61 1.47 -14.57
CA ALA A 474 -27.89 1.10 -13.98
C ALA A 474 -29.03 2.07 -14.36
N ARG A 475 -28.74 3.38 -14.41
CA ARG A 475 -29.71 4.40 -14.85
C ARG A 475 -30.08 4.24 -16.32
N ARG A 476 -29.10 3.96 -17.19
CA ARG A 476 -29.35 3.75 -18.64
C ARG A 476 -30.18 2.51 -18.95
N LYS A 477 -30.12 1.48 -18.10
CA LYS A 477 -30.96 0.27 -18.25
C LYS A 477 -32.37 0.44 -17.68
N SER A 478 -32.63 1.52 -16.95
CA SER A 478 -33.93 1.84 -16.35
C SER A 478 -34.73 2.85 -17.16
N THR A 479 -34.10 3.47 -18.18
CA THR A 479 -34.72 4.30 -19.23
C THR A 479 -34.86 3.48 -20.51
#